data_bcf4ab027d8dad5053171a5dacd90061
#
_entry.id   bcf4ab027d8dad5053171a5dacd90061
#
_cell.length_a   1.000
_cell.length_b   1.000
_cell.length_c   1.000
_cell.angle_alpha   90.00
_cell.angle_beta   90.00
_cell.angle_gamma   90.00
#
_symmetry.space_group_name_H-M   'P 1'
#
loop_
_entity.id
_entity.type
_entity.pdbx_description
1 polymer ?
#
loop_
_entity_poly.entity_id
_entity_poly.type
_entity_poly.pdbx_seq_one_letter_code
_entity_poly.pdbx_strand_id
1 'polypeptide(L)'
;MRLIAADGEQLGVVTPQDALARAREVALDVVVIAEQAQPPVCKIMDFGKFTFEKKKKEHESKRKQKVTQVKEVKFRPNIDDHDYDFKVKNMIRFIEEGDKVKATIQFRGREMSRLENGRKVLQRLGADLEGKAHAEGNPEMLGNRMHLIFAPPKKH
;
A
#
# COMPACT_ATOMS: atom_id res chain seq x y z
N MET A 1 34.52 9.89 -12.71
CA MET A 1 33.04 9.76 -12.91
C MET A 1 32.74 9.53 -14.38
N ARG A 2 31.69 8.80 -14.64
CA ARG A 2 31.17 8.62 -16.00
C ARG A 2 30.23 9.77 -16.31
N LEU A 3 30.48 10.48 -17.38
CA LEU A 3 29.73 11.68 -17.74
C LEU A 3 28.82 11.44 -18.95
N ILE A 4 27.59 11.90 -18.84
CA ILE A 4 26.59 11.88 -19.93
C ILE A 4 26.29 13.34 -20.30
N ALA A 5 26.33 13.67 -21.59
CA ALA A 5 26.02 15.02 -22.07
C ALA A 5 24.51 15.33 -21.96
N ALA A 6 24.16 16.59 -22.11
CA ALA A 6 22.76 17.05 -22.03
C ALA A 6 21.86 16.38 -23.07
N ASP A 7 22.40 16.03 -24.23
CA ASP A 7 21.67 15.33 -25.30
C ASP A 7 21.62 13.81 -25.12
N GLY A 8 22.21 13.27 -24.05
CA GLY A 8 22.28 11.85 -23.78
C GLY A 8 23.50 11.12 -24.28
N GLU A 9 24.42 11.81 -24.97
CA GLU A 9 25.67 11.23 -25.46
C GLU A 9 26.58 10.85 -24.29
N GLN A 10 27.15 9.64 -24.32
CA GLN A 10 28.10 9.21 -23.30
C GLN A 10 29.51 9.76 -23.60
N LEU A 11 30.02 10.60 -22.72
CA LEU A 11 31.33 11.22 -22.86
C LEU A 11 32.45 10.39 -22.21
N GLY A 12 32.13 9.24 -21.64
CA GLY A 12 33.11 8.36 -21.02
C GLY A 12 33.47 8.76 -19.60
N VAL A 13 34.58 8.22 -19.10
CA VAL A 13 35.05 8.51 -17.74
C VAL A 13 35.92 9.78 -17.76
N VAL A 14 35.51 10.78 -16.98
CA VAL A 14 36.20 12.06 -16.89
C VAL A 14 36.46 12.45 -15.44
N THR A 15 37.36 13.41 -15.21
CA THR A 15 37.57 13.97 -13.88
C THR A 15 36.43 14.94 -13.54
N PRO A 16 36.17 15.19 -12.23
CA PRO A 16 35.17 16.17 -11.83
C PRO A 16 35.40 17.56 -12.42
N GLN A 17 36.66 17.96 -12.54
CA GLN A 17 37.04 19.26 -13.11
C GLN A 17 36.67 19.36 -14.60
N ASP A 18 36.93 18.32 -15.37
CA ASP A 18 36.57 18.26 -16.79
C ASP A 18 35.04 18.28 -16.96
N ALA A 19 34.30 17.55 -16.10
CA ALA A 19 32.84 17.54 -16.13
C ALA A 19 32.28 18.95 -15.88
N LEU A 20 32.80 19.66 -14.89
CA LEU A 20 32.37 21.01 -14.58
C LEU A 20 32.69 22.00 -15.72
N ALA A 21 33.85 21.86 -16.34
CA ALA A 21 34.23 22.70 -17.47
C ALA A 21 33.28 22.51 -18.65
N ARG A 22 32.94 21.27 -18.97
CA ARG A 22 31.98 20.96 -20.05
C ARG A 22 30.58 21.46 -19.75
N ALA A 23 30.13 21.38 -18.48
CA ALA A 23 28.82 21.90 -18.06
C ALA A 23 28.75 23.43 -18.19
N ARG A 24 29.85 24.14 -17.86
CA ARG A 24 29.94 25.60 -17.98
C ARG A 24 29.84 26.06 -19.42
N GLU A 25 30.39 25.31 -20.35
CA GLU A 25 30.34 25.65 -21.79
C GLU A 25 28.89 25.72 -22.29
N VAL A 26 28.00 24.93 -21.72
CA VAL A 26 26.58 24.90 -22.10
C VAL A 26 25.66 25.55 -21.04
N ALA A 27 26.28 26.24 -20.06
CA ALA A 27 25.56 26.93 -18.97
C ALA A 27 24.61 26.02 -18.19
N LEU A 28 25.02 24.79 -17.94
CA LEU A 28 24.24 23.80 -17.18
C LEU A 28 25.05 23.29 -15.98
N ASP A 29 24.44 22.41 -15.20
CA ASP A 29 25.05 21.82 -14.01
C ASP A 29 25.42 20.35 -14.25
N VAL A 30 26.34 19.84 -13.41
CA VAL A 30 26.65 18.41 -13.38
C VAL A 30 25.87 17.79 -12.25
N VAL A 31 24.96 16.86 -12.57
CA VAL A 31 24.08 16.19 -11.61
C VAL A 31 24.46 14.72 -11.50
N VAL A 32 24.67 14.25 -10.27
CA VAL A 32 24.95 12.83 -10.00
C VAL A 32 23.64 12.05 -10.09
N ILE A 33 23.53 11.12 -11.04
CA ILE A 33 22.33 10.30 -11.24
C ILE A 33 22.46 8.90 -10.65
N ALA A 34 23.68 8.40 -10.44
CA ALA A 34 23.93 7.11 -9.80
C ALA A 34 25.20 7.19 -8.95
N GLU A 35 25.03 7.43 -7.65
CA GLU A 35 26.14 7.54 -6.70
C GLU A 35 26.82 6.19 -6.44
N GLN A 36 26.05 5.13 -6.42
CA GLN A 36 26.54 3.80 -6.06
C GLN A 36 27.19 3.06 -7.21
N ALA A 37 27.09 3.57 -8.42
CA ALA A 37 27.78 2.99 -9.56
C ALA A 37 29.29 3.24 -9.47
N GLN A 38 30.10 2.32 -9.98
CA GLN A 38 31.56 2.47 -10.00
C GLN A 38 32.02 2.43 -11.42
N PRO A 39 32.46 3.60 -11.97
CA PRO A 39 32.49 4.93 -11.36
C PRO A 39 31.10 5.57 -11.28
N PRO A 40 30.88 6.56 -10.38
CA PRO A 40 29.60 7.25 -10.30
C PRO A 40 29.21 7.86 -11.64
N VAL A 41 27.92 7.80 -11.96
CA VAL A 41 27.39 8.32 -13.22
C VAL A 41 26.79 9.71 -12.98
N CYS A 42 27.25 10.68 -13.79
CA CYS A 42 26.78 12.06 -13.74
C CYS A 42 26.24 12.47 -15.10
N LYS A 43 25.32 13.42 -15.12
CA LYS A 43 24.77 13.98 -16.36
C LYS A 43 24.78 15.50 -16.30
N ILE A 44 25.10 16.12 -17.45
CA ILE A 44 25.01 17.58 -17.60
C ILE A 44 23.55 17.93 -17.84
N MET A 45 22.95 18.67 -16.90
CA MET A 45 21.53 19.09 -16.98
C MET A 45 21.28 20.27 -16.06
N ASP A 46 20.10 20.90 -16.22
CA ASP A 46 19.63 21.91 -15.29
C ASP A 46 19.19 21.24 -14.00
N PHE A 47 19.87 21.53 -12.89
CA PHE A 47 19.60 20.95 -11.59
C PHE A 47 18.19 21.29 -11.08
N GLY A 48 17.73 22.53 -11.29
CA GLY A 48 16.40 22.94 -10.91
C GLY A 48 15.32 22.14 -11.61
N LYS A 49 15.46 21.95 -12.92
CA LYS A 49 14.53 21.14 -13.72
C LYS A 49 14.55 19.67 -13.30
N PHE A 50 15.74 19.13 -13.06
CA PHE A 50 15.90 17.74 -12.58
C PHE A 50 15.18 17.54 -11.25
N THR A 51 15.38 18.44 -10.29
CA THR A 51 14.74 18.38 -8.96
C THR A 51 13.23 18.46 -9.08
N PHE A 52 12.72 19.34 -9.93
CA PHE A 52 11.28 19.49 -10.17
C PHE A 52 10.67 18.21 -10.74
N GLU A 53 11.29 17.65 -11.78
CA GLU A 53 10.82 16.41 -12.40
C GLU A 53 10.85 15.22 -11.42
N LYS A 54 11.89 15.14 -10.60
CA LYS A 54 12.04 14.10 -9.58
C LYS A 54 10.91 14.19 -8.54
N LYS A 55 10.64 15.39 -8.05
CA LYS A 55 9.52 15.62 -7.10
C LYS A 55 8.18 15.29 -7.72
N LYS A 56 7.99 15.64 -8.98
CA LYS A 56 6.76 15.34 -9.72
C LYS A 56 6.53 13.83 -9.83
N LYS A 57 7.57 13.07 -10.18
CA LYS A 57 7.50 11.59 -10.25
C LYS A 57 7.20 10.96 -8.90
N GLU A 58 7.84 11.44 -7.85
CA GLU A 58 7.58 10.95 -6.49
C GLU A 58 6.13 11.21 -6.07
N HIS A 59 5.62 12.38 -6.38
CA HIS A 59 4.23 12.75 -6.08
C HIS A 59 3.23 11.87 -6.84
N GLU A 60 3.45 11.62 -8.12
CA GLU A 60 2.62 10.73 -8.93
C GLU A 60 2.67 9.29 -8.42
N SER A 61 3.86 8.80 -8.02
CA SER A 61 4.01 7.47 -7.44
C SER A 61 3.22 7.33 -6.14
N LYS A 62 3.25 8.34 -5.29
CA LYS A 62 2.48 8.35 -4.04
C LYS A 62 0.98 8.35 -4.30
N ARG A 63 0.53 9.08 -5.33
CA ARG A 63 -0.89 9.11 -5.73
C ARG A 63 -1.37 7.75 -6.22
N LYS A 64 -0.52 7.02 -6.92
CA LYS A 64 -0.85 5.69 -7.45
C LYS A 64 -0.82 4.59 -6.40
N GLN A 65 -0.17 4.81 -5.27
CA GLN A 65 -0.17 3.86 -4.17
C GLN A 65 -1.53 3.91 -3.46
N LYS A 66 -2.32 2.86 -3.65
CA LYS A 66 -3.53 2.70 -2.85
C LYS A 66 -3.10 2.37 -1.41
N VAL A 67 -3.47 3.25 -0.48
CA VAL A 67 -3.31 2.96 0.93
C VAL A 67 -4.38 1.94 1.31
N THR A 68 -3.96 0.74 1.71
CA THR A 68 -4.87 -0.29 2.22
C THR A 68 -5.46 0.20 3.54
N GLN A 69 -6.77 0.39 3.58
CA GLN A 69 -7.49 0.78 4.78
C GLN A 69 -8.10 -0.46 5.43
N VAL A 70 -8.33 -0.39 6.75
CA VAL A 70 -9.07 -1.40 7.49
C VAL A 70 -10.44 -0.82 7.79
N LYS A 71 -11.48 -1.38 7.19
CA LYS A 71 -12.86 -0.95 7.41
C LYS A 71 -13.53 -1.92 8.38
N GLU A 72 -14.29 -1.38 9.33
CA GLU A 72 -14.98 -2.19 10.34
C GLU A 72 -16.44 -2.43 9.94
N VAL A 73 -16.87 -3.69 10.03
CA VAL A 73 -18.29 -4.08 9.89
C VAL A 73 -18.71 -4.75 11.18
N LYS A 74 -19.75 -4.22 11.83
CA LYS A 74 -20.25 -4.70 13.12
C LYS A 74 -21.38 -5.69 12.94
N PHE A 75 -21.33 -6.75 13.72
CA PHE A 75 -22.35 -7.81 13.76
C PHE A 75 -22.85 -8.00 15.18
N ARG A 76 -24.05 -8.58 15.28
CA ARG A 76 -24.60 -9.05 16.54
C ARG A 76 -24.56 -10.58 16.54
N PRO A 77 -24.42 -11.24 17.73
CA PRO A 77 -24.39 -12.69 17.77
C PRO A 77 -25.67 -13.34 17.23
N ASN A 78 -26.82 -12.65 17.37
CA ASN A 78 -28.12 -13.11 16.91
C ASN A 78 -28.60 -12.35 15.67
N ILE A 79 -27.69 -12.07 14.74
CA ILE A 79 -27.99 -11.33 13.51
C ILE A 79 -28.97 -12.15 12.65
N ASP A 80 -29.99 -11.48 12.08
CA ASP A 80 -30.88 -12.14 11.13
C ASP A 80 -30.24 -12.31 9.76
N ASP A 81 -30.78 -13.20 8.94
CA ASP A 81 -30.17 -13.54 7.64
C ASP A 81 -30.16 -12.37 6.68
N HIS A 82 -31.20 -11.54 6.69
CA HIS A 82 -31.29 -10.39 5.79
C HIS A 82 -30.19 -9.36 6.09
N ASP A 83 -30.02 -9.01 7.35
CA ASP A 83 -28.98 -8.07 7.79
C ASP A 83 -27.58 -8.66 7.58
N TYR A 84 -27.42 -9.95 7.84
CA TYR A 84 -26.18 -10.67 7.58
C TYR A 84 -25.78 -10.60 6.11
N ASP A 85 -26.69 -10.92 5.20
CA ASP A 85 -26.43 -10.89 3.76
C ASP A 85 -26.07 -9.50 3.28
N PHE A 86 -26.73 -8.47 3.79
CA PHE A 86 -26.42 -7.07 3.46
C PHE A 86 -24.99 -6.70 3.89
N LYS A 87 -24.60 -7.09 5.08
CA LYS A 87 -23.27 -6.82 5.61
C LYS A 87 -22.18 -7.60 4.87
N VAL A 88 -22.45 -8.85 4.48
CA VAL A 88 -21.52 -9.64 3.67
C VAL A 88 -21.28 -8.99 2.31
N LYS A 89 -22.33 -8.48 1.67
CA LYS A 89 -22.19 -7.76 0.40
C LYS A 89 -21.29 -6.52 0.55
N ASN A 90 -21.44 -5.78 1.65
CA ASN A 90 -20.60 -4.64 1.94
C ASN A 90 -19.14 -5.06 2.17
N MET A 91 -18.91 -6.16 2.87
CA MET A 91 -17.57 -6.69 3.08
C MET A 91 -16.89 -7.08 1.77
N ILE A 92 -17.63 -7.77 0.89
CA ILE A 92 -17.12 -8.17 -0.43
C ILE A 92 -16.72 -6.93 -1.24
N ARG A 93 -17.56 -5.89 -1.22
CA ARG A 93 -17.27 -4.64 -1.91
C ARG A 93 -15.97 -4.00 -1.42
N PHE A 94 -15.77 -3.92 -0.09
CA PHE A 94 -14.55 -3.37 0.48
C PHE A 94 -13.31 -4.19 0.10
N ILE A 95 -13.44 -5.51 0.10
CA ILE A 95 -12.35 -6.42 -0.26
C ILE A 95 -11.99 -6.27 -1.74
N GLU A 96 -12.98 -6.13 -2.63
CA GLU A 96 -12.76 -5.88 -4.06
C GLU A 96 -12.06 -4.55 -4.31
N GLU A 97 -12.30 -3.56 -3.46
CA GLU A 97 -11.61 -2.27 -3.49
C GLU A 97 -10.16 -2.34 -2.99
N GLY A 98 -9.75 -3.49 -2.45
CA GLY A 98 -8.40 -3.71 -1.93
C GLY A 98 -8.23 -3.43 -0.44
N ASP A 99 -9.33 -3.19 0.28
CA ASP A 99 -9.31 -2.91 1.71
C ASP A 99 -9.40 -4.20 2.54
N LYS A 100 -8.88 -4.13 3.76
CA LYS A 100 -9.12 -5.17 4.77
C LYS A 100 -10.41 -4.86 5.51
N VAL A 101 -11.11 -5.88 5.96
CA VAL A 101 -12.34 -5.72 6.73
C VAL A 101 -12.19 -6.36 8.09
N LYS A 102 -12.44 -5.57 9.13
CA LYS A 102 -12.48 -6.05 10.51
C LYS A 102 -13.92 -6.38 10.86
N ALA A 103 -14.24 -7.67 10.94
CA ALA A 103 -15.56 -8.13 11.39
C ALA A 103 -15.57 -8.13 12.91
N THR A 104 -16.47 -7.35 13.50
CA THR A 104 -16.58 -7.19 14.96
C THR A 104 -17.95 -7.68 15.42
N ILE A 105 -17.93 -8.65 16.33
CA ILE A 105 -19.15 -9.16 16.97
C ILE A 105 -19.28 -8.46 18.33
N GLN A 106 -20.33 -7.67 18.51
CA GLN A 106 -20.56 -6.96 19.77
C GLN A 106 -21.53 -7.74 20.63
N PHE A 107 -21.07 -8.12 21.82
CA PHE A 107 -21.88 -8.81 22.82
C PHE A 107 -22.45 -7.80 23.81
N ARG A 108 -23.69 -7.97 24.19
CA ARG A 108 -24.38 -7.15 25.20
C ARG A 108 -24.94 -8.00 26.30
N GLY A 109 -24.72 -7.59 27.56
CA GLY A 109 -25.32 -8.21 28.72
C GLY A 109 -25.20 -9.73 28.76
N ARG A 110 -26.30 -10.44 28.68
CA ARG A 110 -26.37 -11.90 28.76
C ARG A 110 -25.69 -12.63 27.59
N GLU A 111 -25.49 -11.95 26.49
CA GLU A 111 -24.80 -12.52 25.31
C GLU A 111 -23.34 -12.88 25.61
N MET A 112 -22.74 -12.25 26.61
CA MET A 112 -21.35 -12.55 27.03
C MET A 112 -21.20 -14.00 27.55
N SER A 113 -22.26 -14.62 28.00
CA SER A 113 -22.23 -16.03 28.42
C SER A 113 -22.28 -17.02 27.25
N ARG A 114 -22.53 -16.54 26.04
CA ARG A 114 -22.70 -17.35 24.84
C ARG A 114 -21.76 -16.85 23.71
N LEU A 115 -20.46 -16.84 23.99
CA LEU A 115 -19.44 -16.41 23.02
C LEU A 115 -19.44 -17.29 21.77
N GLU A 116 -19.91 -18.54 21.88
CA GLU A 116 -19.97 -19.46 20.74
C GLU A 116 -20.86 -18.94 19.61
N ASN A 117 -21.93 -18.20 19.94
CA ASN A 117 -22.81 -17.62 18.94
C ASN A 117 -22.04 -16.62 18.04
N GLY A 118 -21.14 -15.83 18.64
CA GLY A 118 -20.27 -14.93 17.88
C GLY A 118 -19.27 -15.68 17.01
N ARG A 119 -18.69 -16.76 17.55
CA ARG A 119 -17.76 -17.60 16.77
C ARG A 119 -18.44 -18.22 15.56
N LYS A 120 -19.70 -18.64 15.71
CA LYS A 120 -20.50 -19.19 14.60
C LYS A 120 -20.67 -18.16 13.47
N VAL A 121 -20.93 -16.91 13.82
CA VAL A 121 -21.04 -15.83 12.82
C VAL A 121 -19.72 -15.66 12.08
N LEU A 122 -18.60 -15.65 12.79
CA LEU A 122 -17.27 -15.52 12.17
C LEU A 122 -16.93 -16.74 11.30
N GLN A 123 -17.29 -17.95 11.72
CA GLN A 123 -17.11 -19.15 10.92
C GLN A 123 -17.94 -19.11 9.64
N ARG A 124 -19.19 -18.64 9.74
CA ARG A 124 -20.08 -18.47 8.59
C ARG A 124 -19.48 -17.45 7.61
N LEU A 125 -18.92 -16.33 8.12
CA LEU A 125 -18.23 -15.34 7.30
C LEU A 125 -17.03 -15.95 6.57
N GLY A 126 -16.23 -16.75 7.26
CA GLY A 126 -15.08 -17.43 6.67
C GLY A 126 -15.48 -18.33 5.52
N ALA A 127 -16.58 -19.07 5.68
CA ALA A 127 -17.11 -19.94 4.63
C ALA A 127 -17.67 -19.14 3.45
N ASP A 128 -18.44 -18.09 3.72
CA ASP A 128 -19.07 -17.26 2.67
C ASP A 128 -18.04 -16.42 1.89
N LEU A 129 -16.92 -16.08 2.52
CA LEU A 129 -15.84 -15.30 1.90
C LEU A 129 -14.73 -16.18 1.33
N GLU A 130 -14.86 -17.49 1.38
CA GLU A 130 -13.87 -18.42 0.82
C GLU A 130 -13.66 -18.13 -0.66
N GLY A 131 -12.40 -18.04 -1.08
CA GLY A 131 -12.03 -17.67 -2.44
C GLY A 131 -12.02 -16.17 -2.72
N LYS A 132 -12.65 -15.34 -1.87
CA LYS A 132 -12.71 -13.88 -2.04
C LYS A 132 -11.84 -13.15 -1.02
N ALA A 133 -11.71 -13.69 0.17
CA ALA A 133 -10.89 -13.15 1.24
C ALA A 133 -10.36 -14.28 2.12
N HIS A 134 -9.35 -13.97 2.91
CA HIS A 134 -8.83 -14.91 3.90
C HIS A 134 -8.76 -14.24 5.28
N ALA A 135 -8.99 -15.03 6.33
CA ALA A 135 -8.87 -14.56 7.70
C ALA A 135 -7.41 -14.40 8.10
N GLU A 136 -7.07 -13.28 8.73
CA GLU A 136 -5.75 -13.05 9.31
C GLU A 136 -5.78 -13.49 10.78
N GLY A 137 -5.25 -14.68 11.06
CA GLY A 137 -5.17 -15.22 12.41
C GLY A 137 -6.49 -15.80 12.91
N ASN A 138 -6.66 -15.77 14.22
CA ASN A 138 -7.82 -16.32 14.91
C ASN A 138 -8.67 -15.19 15.51
N PRO A 139 -9.98 -15.46 15.80
CA PRO A 139 -10.81 -14.49 16.50
C PRO A 139 -10.22 -14.10 17.85
N GLU A 140 -10.23 -12.81 18.13
CA GLU A 140 -9.70 -12.24 19.37
C GLU A 140 -10.82 -11.51 20.13
N MET A 141 -10.79 -11.62 21.46
CA MET A 141 -11.71 -10.89 22.34
C MET A 141 -11.05 -9.64 22.88
N LEU A 142 -11.75 -8.53 22.80
CA LEU A 142 -11.34 -7.28 23.44
C LEU A 142 -12.56 -6.72 24.18
N GLY A 143 -12.59 -6.88 25.50
CA GLY A 143 -13.76 -6.50 26.29
C GLY A 143 -15.00 -7.33 25.88
N ASN A 144 -16.05 -6.65 25.45
CA ASN A 144 -17.29 -7.27 25.00
C ASN A 144 -17.38 -7.42 23.48
N ARG A 145 -16.25 -7.34 22.78
CA ARG A 145 -16.19 -7.43 21.32
C ARG A 145 -15.26 -8.56 20.90
N MET A 146 -15.73 -9.35 19.94
CA MET A 146 -14.90 -10.36 19.28
C MET A 146 -14.64 -9.89 17.86
N HIS A 147 -13.39 -9.92 17.43
CA HIS A 147 -13.04 -9.44 16.09
C HIS A 147 -12.15 -10.41 15.34
N LEU A 148 -12.25 -10.34 14.03
CA LEU A 148 -11.40 -11.08 13.10
C LEU A 148 -11.22 -10.22 11.84
N ILE A 149 -9.98 -10.11 11.37
CA ILE A 149 -9.67 -9.33 10.18
C ILE A 149 -9.65 -10.26 8.96
N PHE A 150 -10.36 -9.85 7.91
CA PHE A 150 -10.34 -10.51 6.61
C PHE A 150 -9.58 -9.62 5.62
N ALA A 151 -8.64 -10.22 4.90
CA ALA A 151 -7.81 -9.54 3.92
C ALA A 151 -8.13 -10.00 2.50
N PRO A 152 -7.94 -9.14 1.48
CA PRO A 152 -8.04 -9.57 0.10
C PRO A 152 -7.05 -10.68 -0.20
N PRO A 153 -7.35 -11.57 -1.18
CA PRO A 153 -6.39 -12.60 -1.56
C PRO A 153 -5.13 -11.93 -2.14
N LYS A 154 -3.97 -12.51 -1.84
CA LYS A 154 -2.71 -12.02 -2.40
C LYS A 154 -2.73 -12.24 -3.91
N LYS A 155 -2.54 -11.15 -4.66
CA LYS A 155 -2.32 -11.24 -6.10
C LYS A 155 -0.91 -11.77 -6.32
N HIS A 156 -0.83 -12.90 -6.97
CA HIS A 156 0.45 -13.43 -7.45
C HIS A 156 0.81 -12.81 -8.79
#